data_699885441c92997cd30466357247692a
#
_entry.id   699885441c92997cd30466357247692a
#
_cell.length_a   1.000
_cell.length_b   1.000
_cell.length_c   1.000
_cell.angle_alpha   90.00
_cell.angle_beta   90.00
_cell.angle_gamma   90.00
#
_symmetry.space_group_name_H-M   'P 1'
#
loop_
_entity.id
_entity.type
_entity.pdbx_description
1 polymer ?
#
loop_
_entity_poly.entity_id
_entity_poly.type
_entity_poly.pdbx_seq_one_letter_code
_entity_poly.pdbx_strand_id
1 'polypeptide(L)'
;NPVIDVEDISMMLMRMESGVFASYQQCHYTPDYWRNYTVIGTEGRIENFGDGEGGVIRLWNKRTHYNADGDETVPIIGDANGHGDADVLTVTEFLNFVRNGTRTDTSPLGAWYAVAAGIEATESLRQGSTPRQVPTLDEEIVQYFNNNQVK
;
A
#
# COMPACT_ATOMS: atom_id res chain seq x y z
N ASN A 1 -21.67 27.06 -3.25
CA ASN A 1 -20.83 25.91 -2.86
C ASN A 1 -19.70 25.77 -3.87
N PRO A 2 -18.46 25.55 -3.43
CA PRO A 2 -17.39 25.26 -4.36
C PRO A 2 -17.75 24.00 -5.18
N VAL A 3 -17.41 24.01 -6.45
CA VAL A 3 -17.53 22.82 -7.29
C VAL A 3 -16.46 21.83 -6.82
N ILE A 4 -16.89 20.62 -6.45
CA ILE A 4 -15.96 19.55 -6.14
C ILE A 4 -15.50 18.96 -7.47
N ASP A 5 -14.20 19.01 -7.73
CA ASP A 5 -13.55 18.58 -8.98
C ASP A 5 -12.54 17.43 -8.77
N VAL A 6 -12.62 16.79 -7.61
CA VAL A 6 -11.82 15.62 -7.27
C VAL A 6 -12.69 14.38 -7.18
N GLU A 7 -12.11 13.24 -7.53
CA GLU A 7 -12.79 11.96 -7.49
C GLU A 7 -12.97 11.47 -6.03
N ASP A 8 -14.20 11.19 -5.63
CA ASP A 8 -14.56 10.64 -4.33
C ASP A 8 -14.73 9.11 -4.35
N ILE A 9 -14.74 8.51 -5.54
CA ILE A 9 -14.62 7.08 -5.79
C ILE A 9 -13.69 6.84 -6.98
N SER A 10 -12.78 5.89 -6.86
CA SER A 10 -11.92 5.49 -7.97
C SER A 10 -11.54 4.02 -7.88
N MET A 11 -11.30 3.43 -9.06
CA MET A 11 -10.79 2.07 -9.21
C MET A 11 -9.64 2.09 -10.20
N MET A 12 -8.58 1.36 -9.88
CA MET A 12 -7.40 1.27 -10.70
C MET A 12 -6.94 -0.18 -10.85
N LEU A 13 -6.54 -0.55 -12.06
CA LEU A 13 -5.86 -1.81 -12.34
C LEU A 13 -4.43 -1.48 -12.76
N MET A 14 -3.46 -2.18 -12.19
CA MET A 14 -2.03 -1.98 -12.47
C MET A 14 -1.38 -3.30 -12.86
N ARG A 15 -0.44 -3.22 -13.80
CA ARG A 15 0.51 -4.28 -14.09
C ARG A 15 1.91 -3.78 -13.75
N MET A 16 2.56 -4.44 -12.80
CA MET A 16 3.93 -4.14 -12.43
C MET A 16 4.91 -4.72 -13.47
N GLU A 17 6.09 -4.13 -13.57
CA GLU A 17 7.18 -4.64 -14.42
C GLU A 17 7.58 -6.08 -14.04
N SER A 18 7.51 -6.40 -12.74
CA SER A 18 7.72 -7.75 -12.21
C SER A 18 6.68 -8.79 -12.66
N GLY A 19 5.60 -8.36 -13.36
CA GLY A 19 4.49 -9.21 -13.76
C GLY A 19 3.36 -9.32 -12.73
N VAL A 20 3.48 -8.70 -11.57
CA VAL A 20 2.41 -8.65 -10.57
C VAL A 20 1.26 -7.79 -11.08
N PHE A 21 0.02 -8.26 -10.88
CA PHE A 21 -1.19 -7.49 -11.12
C PHE A 21 -1.74 -6.99 -9.78
N ALA A 22 -2.11 -5.72 -9.73
CA ALA A 22 -2.74 -5.12 -8.58
C ALA A 22 -4.04 -4.42 -8.97
N SER A 23 -5.01 -4.45 -8.07
CA SER A 23 -6.21 -3.63 -8.13
C SER A 23 -6.28 -2.75 -6.89
N TYR A 24 -6.71 -1.52 -7.07
CA TYR A 24 -6.92 -0.57 -5.99
C TYR A 24 -8.32 0.01 -6.12
N GLN A 25 -9.02 0.14 -5.00
CA GLN A 25 -10.31 0.79 -4.91
C GLN A 25 -10.30 1.75 -3.74
N GLN A 26 -10.86 2.94 -3.95
CA GLN A 26 -11.10 3.88 -2.87
C GLN A 26 -12.50 4.49 -2.98
N CYS A 27 -13.07 4.81 -1.83
CA CYS A 27 -14.32 5.52 -1.72
C CYS A 27 -14.28 6.40 -0.45
N HIS A 28 -14.65 7.67 -0.57
CA HIS A 28 -14.61 8.64 0.52
C HIS A 28 -15.97 8.84 1.23
N TYR A 29 -17.02 8.13 0.80
CA TYR A 29 -18.38 8.28 1.35
C TYR A 29 -19.00 6.96 1.85
N THR A 30 -18.17 5.96 2.16
CA THR A 30 -18.64 4.76 2.85
C THR A 30 -19.04 5.10 4.30
N PRO A 31 -19.99 4.35 4.89
CA PRO A 31 -20.44 4.61 6.25
C PRO A 31 -19.42 4.25 7.33
N ASP A 32 -18.38 3.51 6.99
CA ASP A 32 -17.35 3.02 7.86
C ASP A 32 -15.94 3.39 7.33
N TYR A 33 -14.98 3.29 8.21
CA TYR A 33 -13.58 3.47 7.92
C TYR A 33 -12.90 2.10 7.88
N TRP A 34 -12.48 1.69 6.67
CA TRP A 34 -11.94 0.35 6.44
C TRP A 34 -10.80 0.37 5.42
N ARG A 35 -9.74 -0.38 5.70
CA ARG A 35 -8.69 -0.73 4.73
C ARG A 35 -8.57 -2.24 4.65
N ASN A 36 -8.75 -2.78 3.45
CA ASN A 36 -8.60 -4.20 3.18
C ASN A 36 -7.46 -4.43 2.20
N TYR A 37 -6.63 -5.39 2.51
CA TYR A 37 -5.51 -5.81 1.68
C TYR A 37 -5.58 -7.31 1.46
N THR A 38 -5.56 -7.72 0.19
CA THR A 38 -5.47 -9.13 -0.19
C THR A 38 -4.26 -9.33 -1.09
N VAL A 39 -3.39 -10.26 -0.73
CA VAL A 39 -2.26 -10.68 -1.56
C VAL A 39 -2.42 -12.15 -1.91
N ILE A 40 -2.39 -12.46 -3.21
CA ILE A 40 -2.52 -13.81 -3.75
C ILE A 40 -1.24 -14.17 -4.47
N GLY A 41 -0.62 -15.26 -4.05
CA GLY A 41 0.59 -15.82 -4.65
C GLY A 41 0.40 -17.28 -5.09
N THR A 42 1.44 -17.85 -5.63
CA THR A 42 1.44 -19.26 -6.07
C THR A 42 1.34 -20.25 -4.92
N GLU A 43 1.78 -19.86 -3.73
CA GLU A 43 1.81 -20.71 -2.55
C GLU A 43 0.66 -20.44 -1.57
N GLY A 44 -0.08 -19.34 -1.75
CA GLY A 44 -1.18 -19.04 -0.86
C GLY A 44 -1.79 -17.66 -1.05
N ARG A 45 -2.64 -17.30 -0.09
CA ARG A 45 -3.29 -16.00 0.01
C ARG A 45 -3.18 -15.49 1.44
N ILE A 46 -2.97 -14.19 1.61
CA ILE A 46 -3.12 -13.48 2.87
C ILE A 46 -4.14 -12.35 2.72
N GLU A 47 -4.86 -12.08 3.78
CA GLU A 47 -5.88 -11.02 3.80
C GLU A 47 -6.09 -10.51 5.23
N ASN A 48 -6.26 -9.20 5.41
CA ASN A 48 -6.61 -8.64 6.70
C ASN A 48 -8.13 -8.55 6.89
N PHE A 49 -8.56 -8.74 8.12
CA PHE A 49 -9.92 -8.54 8.60
C PHE A 49 -9.88 -7.55 9.76
N GLY A 50 -10.14 -6.28 9.45
CA GLY A 50 -9.77 -5.13 10.26
C GLY A 50 -8.36 -4.62 9.92
N ASP A 51 -8.07 -3.37 10.25
CA ASP A 51 -6.80 -2.70 9.96
C ASP A 51 -6.14 -2.09 11.21
N GLY A 52 -6.62 -2.40 12.40
CA GLY A 52 -6.11 -1.94 13.67
C GLY A 52 -6.24 -2.98 14.78
N GLU A 53 -6.17 -2.54 16.02
CA GLU A 53 -6.33 -3.39 17.21
C GLU A 53 -7.62 -4.23 17.15
N GLY A 54 -7.50 -5.51 17.47
CA GLY A 54 -8.60 -6.47 17.37
C GLY A 54 -8.84 -7.04 15.96
N GLY A 55 -8.18 -6.52 14.94
CA GLY A 55 -8.16 -7.10 13.62
C GLY A 55 -7.23 -8.32 13.54
N VAL A 56 -7.35 -9.07 12.45
CA VAL A 56 -6.53 -10.26 12.20
C VAL A 56 -6.07 -10.33 10.75
N ILE A 57 -4.92 -10.93 10.54
CA ILE A 57 -4.45 -11.37 9.22
C ILE A 57 -4.69 -12.86 9.13
N ARG A 58 -5.36 -13.31 8.07
CA ARG A 58 -5.57 -14.73 7.77
C ARG A 58 -4.69 -15.17 6.63
N LEU A 59 -4.12 -16.36 6.76
CA LEU A 59 -3.29 -17.03 5.78
C LEU A 59 -3.98 -18.32 5.32
N TRP A 60 -4.04 -18.52 4.00
CA TRP A 60 -4.45 -19.78 3.35
C TRP A 60 -3.29 -20.30 2.52
N ASN A 61 -2.68 -21.38 2.94
CA ASN A 61 -1.54 -22.01 2.27
C ASN A 61 -1.80 -23.49 1.88
N LYS A 62 -3.01 -23.98 2.08
CA LYS A 62 -3.45 -25.31 1.69
C LYS A 62 -4.53 -25.25 0.63
N ARG A 63 -4.36 -26.03 -0.44
CA ARG A 63 -5.37 -26.17 -1.49
C ARG A 63 -6.40 -27.22 -1.06
N THR A 64 -7.30 -26.85 -0.19
CA THR A 64 -8.43 -27.64 0.27
C THR A 64 -9.74 -26.98 -0.17
N HIS A 65 -10.86 -27.36 0.43
CA HIS A 65 -12.12 -26.64 0.28
C HIS A 65 -12.05 -25.26 0.96
N TYR A 66 -13.03 -24.42 0.68
CA TYR A 66 -13.13 -23.10 1.29
C TYR A 66 -13.12 -23.18 2.84
N ASN A 67 -12.27 -22.43 3.44
CA ASN A 67 -12.15 -22.26 4.88
C ASN A 67 -12.21 -20.75 5.20
N ALA A 68 -13.26 -20.32 5.89
CA ALA A 68 -13.44 -18.90 6.23
C ALA A 68 -12.38 -18.36 7.18
N ASP A 69 -11.85 -19.21 8.06
CA ASP A 69 -10.93 -18.79 9.12
C ASP A 69 -9.46 -18.81 8.70
N GLY A 70 -9.17 -19.34 7.50
CA GLY A 70 -7.79 -19.55 7.03
C GLY A 70 -7.16 -20.80 7.66
N ASP A 71 -5.94 -21.08 7.24
CA ASP A 71 -5.12 -22.14 7.83
C ASP A 71 -4.36 -21.64 9.07
N GLU A 72 -4.09 -20.32 9.08
CA GLU A 72 -3.46 -19.62 10.19
C GLU A 72 -4.09 -18.24 10.36
N THR A 73 -4.14 -17.77 11.59
CA THR A 73 -4.64 -16.43 11.94
C THR A 73 -3.63 -15.74 12.84
N VAL A 74 -3.24 -14.53 12.46
CA VAL A 74 -2.29 -13.69 13.20
C VAL A 74 -3.02 -12.42 13.66
N PRO A 75 -3.03 -12.10 14.95
CA PRO A 75 -3.64 -10.86 15.43
C PRO A 75 -2.85 -9.63 14.94
N ILE A 76 -3.56 -8.57 14.58
CA ILE A 76 -2.95 -7.27 14.32
C ILE A 76 -2.67 -6.62 15.67
N ILE A 77 -1.40 -6.29 15.90
CA ILE A 77 -0.95 -5.60 17.11
C ILE A 77 -0.82 -4.12 16.76
N GLY A 78 -1.43 -3.25 17.55
CA GLY A 78 -1.39 -1.81 17.36
C GLY A 78 -2.19 -1.08 18.43
N ASP A 79 -2.14 0.24 18.44
CA ASP A 79 -2.94 1.07 19.31
C ASP A 79 -4.30 1.39 18.64
N ALA A 80 -5.38 1.30 19.38
CA ALA A 80 -6.73 1.67 18.92
C ALA A 80 -6.93 3.19 18.72
N ASN A 81 -5.98 4.03 19.14
CA ASN A 81 -6.12 5.47 19.16
C ASN A 81 -5.56 6.14 17.88
N GLY A 82 -6.33 7.01 17.26
CA GLY A 82 -5.91 7.86 16.13
C GLY A 82 -5.47 7.05 14.92
N HIS A 83 -4.21 7.22 14.51
CA HIS A 83 -3.58 6.46 13.42
C HIS A 83 -2.90 5.17 13.89
N GLY A 84 -3.28 4.65 15.06
CA GLY A 84 -2.55 3.60 15.72
C GLY A 84 -1.12 4.07 16.06
N ASP A 85 -0.17 3.17 16.00
CA ASP A 85 1.24 3.52 16.26
C ASP A 85 1.96 4.20 15.09
N ALA A 86 1.30 4.42 13.95
CA ALA A 86 1.94 4.85 12.70
C ALA A 86 2.74 6.15 12.86
N ASP A 87 2.21 7.16 13.55
CA ASP A 87 2.89 8.44 13.74
C ASP A 87 4.16 8.28 14.58
N VAL A 88 4.07 7.53 15.68
CA VAL A 88 5.22 7.24 16.56
C VAL A 88 6.26 6.39 15.85
N LEU A 89 5.83 5.38 15.11
CA LEU A 89 6.73 4.51 14.35
C LEU A 89 7.47 5.29 13.26
N THR A 90 6.78 6.14 12.51
CA THR A 90 7.38 6.98 11.47
C THR A 90 8.44 7.92 12.04
N VAL A 91 8.14 8.62 13.14
CA VAL A 91 9.11 9.50 13.81
C VAL A 91 10.28 8.71 14.37
N THR A 92 10.01 7.56 14.98
CA THR A 92 11.05 6.70 15.55
C THR A 92 11.99 6.16 14.46
N GLU A 93 11.45 5.72 13.34
CA GLU A 93 12.22 5.25 12.18
C GLU A 93 13.12 6.37 11.64
N PHE A 94 12.58 7.58 11.45
CA PHE A 94 13.34 8.74 11.02
C PHE A 94 14.50 9.06 11.99
N LEU A 95 14.23 9.08 13.30
CA LEU A 95 15.26 9.33 14.30
C LEU A 95 16.33 8.24 14.33
N ASN A 96 15.96 6.99 14.15
CA ASN A 96 16.90 5.88 14.06
C ASN A 96 17.76 5.98 12.79
N PHE A 97 17.18 6.35 11.66
CA PHE A 97 17.94 6.62 10.44
C PHE A 97 18.98 7.73 10.67
N VAL A 98 18.57 8.87 11.25
CA VAL A 98 19.46 10.02 11.48
C VAL A 98 20.58 9.70 12.47
N ARG A 99 20.26 9.03 13.58
CA ARG A 99 21.21 8.78 14.70
C ARG A 99 22.11 7.58 14.44
N ASN A 100 21.54 6.51 13.92
CA ASN A 100 22.17 5.21 13.88
C ASN A 100 22.49 4.75 12.45
N GLY A 101 21.99 5.46 11.43
CA GLY A 101 22.11 5.05 10.03
C GLY A 101 21.30 3.79 9.69
N THR A 102 20.27 3.48 10.47
CA THR A 102 19.37 2.34 10.20
C THR A 102 18.59 2.59 8.90
N ARG A 103 18.50 1.57 8.07
CA ARG A 103 17.68 1.67 6.86
C ARG A 103 16.21 1.88 7.20
N THR A 104 15.52 2.72 6.43
CA THR A 104 14.07 2.90 6.54
C THR A 104 13.33 1.79 5.81
N ASP A 105 12.16 1.39 6.30
CA ASP A 105 11.31 0.39 5.66
C ASP A 105 10.71 0.92 4.36
N THR A 106 10.36 2.21 4.34
CA THR A 106 9.86 2.88 3.14
C THR A 106 10.94 3.74 2.51
N SER A 107 11.25 3.46 1.24
CA SER A 107 12.22 4.26 0.48
C SER A 107 11.57 5.48 -0.19
N PRO A 108 12.34 6.57 -0.44
CA PRO A 108 11.86 7.68 -1.26
C PRO A 108 11.43 7.24 -2.67
N LEU A 109 12.06 6.21 -3.22
CA LEU A 109 11.68 5.63 -4.51
C LEU A 109 10.29 5.00 -4.46
N GLY A 110 10.01 4.22 -3.41
CA GLY A 110 8.69 3.63 -3.21
C GLY A 110 7.59 4.68 -3.06
N ALA A 111 7.87 5.74 -2.31
CA ALA A 111 6.96 6.86 -2.14
C ALA A 111 6.70 7.60 -3.47
N TRP A 112 7.75 7.83 -4.25
CA TRP A 112 7.63 8.47 -5.57
C TRP A 112 6.76 7.64 -6.53
N TYR A 113 7.02 6.32 -6.63
CA TYR A 113 6.23 5.44 -7.49
C TYR A 113 4.77 5.34 -7.05
N ALA A 114 4.49 5.37 -5.76
CA ALA A 114 3.12 5.37 -5.25
C ALA A 114 2.36 6.63 -5.70
N VAL A 115 2.98 7.81 -5.60
CA VAL A 115 2.40 9.08 -6.07
C VAL A 115 2.26 9.10 -7.59
N ALA A 116 3.30 8.70 -8.32
CA ALA A 116 3.27 8.69 -9.78
C ALA A 116 2.17 7.75 -10.33
N ALA A 117 1.99 6.58 -9.73
CA ALA A 117 0.92 5.67 -10.10
C ALA A 117 -0.48 6.29 -9.87
N GLY A 118 -0.67 7.00 -8.76
CA GLY A 118 -1.92 7.70 -8.47
C GLY A 118 -2.20 8.84 -9.47
N ILE A 119 -1.18 9.60 -9.86
CA ILE A 119 -1.29 10.66 -10.88
C ILE A 119 -1.70 10.04 -12.23
N GLU A 120 -0.99 9.01 -12.69
CA GLU A 120 -1.30 8.37 -13.96
C GLU A 120 -2.67 7.68 -13.96
N ALA A 121 -3.12 7.16 -12.81
CA ALA A 121 -4.48 6.64 -12.67
C ALA A 121 -5.54 7.73 -12.82
N THR A 122 -5.33 8.89 -12.21
CA THR A 122 -6.22 10.06 -12.34
C THR A 122 -6.28 10.54 -13.78
N GLU A 123 -5.13 10.67 -14.43
CA GLU A 123 -5.06 11.04 -15.87
C GLU A 123 -5.74 10.00 -16.77
N SER A 124 -5.56 8.70 -16.48
CA SER A 124 -6.27 7.63 -17.19
C SER A 124 -7.77 7.78 -17.07
N LEU A 125 -8.28 7.97 -15.85
CA LEU A 125 -9.69 8.12 -15.57
C LEU A 125 -10.29 9.31 -16.34
N ARG A 126 -9.65 10.49 -16.26
CA ARG A 126 -10.09 11.73 -16.91
C ARG A 126 -10.01 11.69 -18.43
N GLN A 127 -9.24 10.76 -18.99
CA GLN A 127 -9.11 10.55 -20.44
C GLN A 127 -9.84 9.28 -20.94
N GLY A 128 -10.92 8.88 -20.26
CA GLY A 128 -11.77 7.78 -20.68
C GLY A 128 -11.18 6.40 -20.37
N SER A 129 -10.42 6.28 -19.28
CA SER A 129 -9.82 5.03 -18.80
C SER A 129 -8.81 4.43 -19.78
N THR A 130 -8.07 5.28 -20.48
CA THR A 130 -7.00 4.84 -21.38
C THR A 130 -5.79 4.33 -20.60
N PRO A 131 -5.13 3.23 -21.03
CA PRO A 131 -3.92 2.76 -20.39
C PRO A 131 -2.81 3.82 -20.37
N ARG A 132 -2.17 3.97 -19.23
CA ARG A 132 -1.08 4.92 -19.01
C ARG A 132 0.16 4.17 -18.52
N GLN A 133 1.31 4.71 -18.85
CA GLN A 133 2.59 4.21 -18.36
C GLN A 133 3.06 5.09 -17.20
N VAL A 134 3.30 4.48 -16.04
CA VAL A 134 3.96 5.18 -14.93
C VAL A 134 5.39 5.52 -15.38
N PRO A 135 5.82 6.79 -15.30
CA PRO A 135 7.16 7.17 -15.72
C PRO A 135 8.22 6.49 -14.84
N THR A 136 9.40 6.31 -15.38
CA THR A 136 10.57 5.81 -14.66
C THR A 136 11.43 6.97 -14.19
N LEU A 137 12.07 6.80 -13.03
CA LEU A 137 13.11 7.72 -12.57
C LEU A 137 14.42 7.49 -13.33
N ASP A 138 15.20 8.56 -13.45
CA ASP A 138 16.57 8.46 -13.96
C ASP A 138 17.40 7.49 -13.11
N GLU A 139 18.22 6.68 -13.75
CA GLU A 139 19.01 5.66 -13.08
C GLU A 139 19.96 6.25 -12.01
N GLU A 140 20.48 7.44 -12.25
CA GLU A 140 21.31 8.15 -11.26
C GLU A 140 20.55 8.45 -9.97
N ILE A 141 19.29 8.85 -10.07
CA ILE A 141 18.41 9.11 -8.91
C ILE A 141 18.12 7.81 -8.18
N VAL A 142 17.82 6.75 -8.93
CA VAL A 142 17.56 5.42 -8.34
C VAL A 142 18.80 4.93 -7.59
N GLN A 143 19.98 5.03 -8.20
CA GLN A 143 21.24 4.63 -7.57
C GLN A 143 21.59 5.49 -6.36
N TYR A 144 21.35 6.81 -6.43
CA TYR A 144 21.57 7.70 -5.31
C TYR A 144 20.78 7.26 -4.07
N PHE A 145 19.48 7.05 -4.19
CA PHE A 145 18.66 6.65 -3.06
C PHE A 145 18.96 5.23 -2.58
N ASN A 146 19.24 4.29 -3.48
CA ASN A 146 19.62 2.94 -3.10
C ASN A 146 20.94 2.88 -2.32
N ASN A 147 21.90 3.74 -2.67
CA ASN A 147 23.21 3.78 -2.05
C ASN A 147 23.24 4.60 -0.75
N ASN A 148 22.37 5.59 -0.60
CA ASN A 148 22.36 6.52 0.53
C ASN A 148 21.26 6.21 1.57
N GLN A 149 20.57 5.10 1.45
CA GLN A 149 19.61 4.62 2.46
C GLN A 149 20.28 3.96 3.68
N VAL A 150 21.60 3.88 3.67
CA VAL A 150 22.40 3.38 4.79
C VAL A 150 23.59 4.31 4.94
N LYS A 151 23.81 4.83 6.13
CA LYS A 151 25.04 5.59 6.44
C LYS A 151 26.23 4.67 6.52
#